data_1ff4f0744cb40b78de9c96174d313726
#
_entry.id   1ff4f0744cb40b78de9c96174d313726
#
_cell.length_a   1.000
_cell.length_b   1.000
_cell.length_c   1.000
_cell.angle_alpha   90.00
_cell.angle_beta   90.00
_cell.angle_gamma   90.00
#
_symmetry.space_group_name_H-M   'P 1'
#
loop_
_entity.id
_entity.type
_entity.pdbx_description
1 polymer ?
#
loop_
_entity_poly.entity_id
_entity_poly.type
_entity_poly.pdbx_seq_one_letter_code
_entity_poly.pdbx_strand_id
1 'polypeptide(L)' 'MIERDYNLYILVCDICGEEKTFDDFEEAVEAKKKEGWQSKREKGQWIDICPECKE' A
#
# COMPACT_ATOMS: atom_id res chain seq x y z
N MET A 1 0.32 2.54 -3.60
CA MET A 1 -1.04 3.08 -3.79
C MET A 1 -2.06 2.00 -3.53
N ILE A 2 -3.15 2.33 -2.85
CA ILE A 2 -4.20 1.36 -2.58
C ILE A 2 -5.16 1.33 -3.76
N GLU A 3 -5.29 0.18 -4.38
CA GLU A 3 -6.20 0.01 -5.50
C GLU A 3 -7.49 -0.64 -5.04
N ARG A 4 -8.56 -0.32 -5.71
CA ARG A 4 -9.87 -0.90 -5.42
C ARG A 4 -10.25 -1.88 -6.51
N ASP A 5 -10.60 -3.10 -6.11
CA ASP A 5 -11.06 -4.13 -7.02
C ASP A 5 -12.30 -4.77 -6.43
N TYR A 6 -13.45 -4.63 -7.11
CA TYR A 6 -14.74 -5.02 -6.59
C TYR A 6 -14.99 -4.33 -5.25
N ASN A 7 -15.11 -5.07 -4.17
CA ASN A 7 -15.31 -4.52 -2.83
C ASN A 7 -14.06 -4.67 -1.98
N LEU A 8 -12.93 -4.90 -2.61
CA LEU A 8 -11.67 -5.12 -1.90
C LEU A 8 -10.70 -3.98 -2.18
N TYR A 9 -9.84 -3.73 -1.22
CA TYR A 9 -8.78 -2.75 -1.35
C TYR A 9 -7.43 -3.46 -1.35
N ILE A 10 -6.63 -3.20 -2.35
CA ILE A 10 -5.35 -3.88 -2.54
C ILE A 10 -4.21 -2.90 -2.31
N LEU A 11 -3.37 -3.20 -1.33
CA LEU A 11 -2.18 -2.41 -1.03
C LEU A 11 -0.99 -3.07 -1.73
N VAL A 12 -0.39 -2.36 -2.66
CA VAL A 12 0.70 -2.88 -3.49
C VAL A 12 2.00 -2.15 -3.23
N CYS A 13 3.08 -2.90 -3.04
CA CYS A 13 4.41 -2.34 -2.96
C CYS A 13 4.94 -2.18 -4.37
N ASP A 14 5.31 -0.96 -4.74
CA ASP A 14 5.80 -0.67 -6.08
C ASP A 14 7.25 -1.10 -6.30
N ILE A 15 7.91 -1.52 -5.25
CA ILE A 15 9.31 -1.94 -5.34
C ILE A 15 9.44 -3.45 -5.53
N CYS A 16 8.84 -4.23 -4.64
CA CYS A 16 8.92 -5.69 -4.70
C CYS A 16 7.67 -6.35 -5.28
N GLY A 17 6.59 -5.59 -5.43
CA GLY A 17 5.35 -6.13 -5.98
C GLY A 17 4.49 -6.89 -4.99
N GLU A 18 4.79 -6.79 -3.70
CA GLU A 18 3.98 -7.45 -2.69
C GLU A 18 2.60 -6.84 -2.62
N GLU A 19 1.59 -7.67 -2.52
CA GLU A 19 0.20 -7.23 -2.47
C GLU A 19 -0.49 -7.74 -1.22
N LYS A 20 -1.35 -6.90 -0.64
CA LYS A 20 -2.18 -7.28 0.49
C LYS A 20 -3.60 -6.81 0.22
N THR A 21 -4.56 -7.66 0.52
CA THR A 21 -5.97 -7.39 0.27
C THR A 21 -6.71 -7.14 1.57
N PHE A 22 -7.59 -6.13 1.55
CA PHE A 22 -8.39 -5.75 2.72
C PHE A 22 -9.84 -5.56 2.31
N ASP A 23 -10.75 -5.82 3.25
CA ASP A 23 -12.18 -5.65 2.99
C ASP A 23 -12.61 -4.18 3.08
N ASP A 24 -11.94 -3.39 3.92
CA ASP A 24 -12.27 -1.99 4.13
C ASP A 24 -11.08 -1.09 3.85
N PHE A 25 -11.37 0.11 3.37
CA PHE A 25 -10.33 1.09 3.13
C PHE A 25 -9.63 1.48 4.42
N GLU A 26 -10.38 1.63 5.50
CA GLU A 26 -9.80 1.97 6.79
C GLU A 26 -8.85 0.89 7.28
N GLU A 27 -9.17 -0.37 7.05
CA GLU A 27 -8.29 -1.46 7.41
C GLU A 27 -6.99 -1.41 6.62
N ALA A 28 -7.08 -1.09 5.34
CA ALA A 28 -5.90 -0.95 4.50
C ALA A 28 -5.00 0.18 5.01
N VAL A 29 -5.58 1.32 5.34
CA VAL A 29 -4.84 2.46 5.85
C VAL A 29 -4.20 2.16 7.21
N GLU A 30 -4.95 1.50 8.10
CA GLU A 30 -4.42 1.12 9.40
C GLU A 30 -3.28 0.12 9.28
N ALA A 31 -3.45 -0.88 8.43
CA ALA A 31 -2.40 -1.86 8.20
C ALA A 31 -1.14 -1.19 7.65
N LYS A 32 -1.32 -0.23 6.76
CA LYS A 32 -0.22 0.53 6.20
C LYS A 32 0.57 1.26 7.28
N LYS A 33 -0.13 1.91 8.20
CA LYS A 33 0.50 2.60 9.31
C LYS A 33 1.11 1.63 10.31
N LYS A 34 0.38 0.56 10.61
CA LYS A 34 0.79 -0.41 11.61
C LYS A 34 2.03 -1.19 11.19
N GLU A 35 2.10 -1.57 9.93
CA GLU A 35 3.24 -2.32 9.41
C GLU A 35 4.42 -1.43 9.06
N GLY A 36 4.20 -0.13 8.97
CA GLY A 36 5.28 0.80 8.69
C GLY A 36 5.52 1.05 7.21
N TRP A 37 4.49 0.92 6.40
CA TRP A 37 4.60 1.25 4.98
C TRP A 37 4.87 2.73 4.79
N GLN A 38 5.59 3.07 3.76
CA GLN A 38 5.91 4.45 3.43
C GLN A 38 5.26 4.84 2.11
N SER A 39 4.71 6.05 2.07
CA SER A 39 4.19 6.61 0.85
C SER A 39 5.20 7.60 0.30
N LYS A 40 5.46 7.55 -0.99
CA LYS A 40 6.40 8.42 -1.64
C LYS A 40 5.82 8.90 -2.95
N ARG A 41 6.12 10.15 -3.29
CA ARG A 41 5.68 10.69 -4.57
C ARG A 41 6.83 10.60 -5.57
N GLU A 42 6.56 9.99 -6.70
CA GLU A 42 7.58 9.81 -7.73
C GLU A 42 6.95 10.02 -9.10
N LYS A 43 7.56 10.89 -9.89
CA LYS A 43 7.10 11.21 -11.24
C LYS A 43 5.62 11.62 -11.29
N GLY A 44 5.19 12.36 -10.27
CA GLY A 44 3.82 12.82 -10.20
C GLY A 44 2.79 11.80 -9.72
N GLN A 45 3.26 10.63 -9.31
CA GLN A 45 2.38 9.57 -8.82
C GLN A 45 2.78 9.16 -7.41
N TRP A 46 1.77 8.77 -6.62
CA TRP A 46 2.02 8.25 -5.28
C TRP A 46 2.27 6.75 -5.36
N ILE A 47 3.34 6.32 -4.74
CA ILE A 47 3.66 4.89 -4.64
C ILE A 47 3.74 4.48 -3.18
N ASP A 48 3.53 3.21 -2.92
CA ASP A 48 3.67 2.66 -1.59
C ASP A 48 4.88 1.73 -1.55
N ILE A 49 5.59 1.79 -0.44
CA ILE A 49 6.79 0.98 -0.24
C ILE A 49 6.60 0.17 1.03
N CYS A 50 6.73 -1.15 0.93
CA CYS A 50 6.56 -2.02 2.08
C CYS A 50 7.73 -1.86 3.05
N PRO A 51 7.55 -2.24 4.32
CA PRO A 51 8.59 -2.06 5.33
C PRO A 51 9.89 -2.83 5.04
N GLU A 52 9.81 -3.87 4.24
CA GLU A 52 11.00 -4.63 3.87
C GLU A 52 11.83 -3.91 2.81
N CYS A 53 11.19 -3.14 1.94
CA CYS A 53 11.86 -2.36 0.91
C CYS A 53 12.27 -0.97 1.42
N LYS A 54 11.67 -0.56 2.50
CA LYS A 54 11.95 0.73 3.11
C LYS A 54 13.25 0.66 3.91
N GLU A 55 14.09 1.65 3.73
CA GLU A 55 15.32 1.78 4.51
C GLU A 55 15.22 2.91 5.50
#